data_4ea780c0f498ce3d093e6e3a64ab84e7
#
_entry.id   4ea780c0f498ce3d093e6e3a64ab84e7
#
_cell.length_a   1.000
_cell.length_b   1.000
_cell.length_c   1.000
_cell.angle_alpha   90.00
_cell.angle_beta   90.00
_cell.angle_gamma   90.00
#
_symmetry.space_group_name_H-M   'P 1'
#
loop_
_entity.id
_entity.type
_entity.pdbx_description
1 polymer ?
#
loop_
_entity_poly.entity_id
_entity_poly.type
_entity_poly.pdbx_seq_one_letter_code
_entity_poly.pdbx_strand_id
1 'polypeptide(L)'
;MAKMRISPELKKLIEKYRCVKDTEGMSPAKVYKLVGENENLYLKMTDSRYKGTTYDVEREKDMMLWLEGKLPVPKVLHFERHDGWSNLLMSEADGVLCSEEYEDEQSPEKIIELYAECIRLFHSIDISDCPYTNSLDSRLAELDYLLNNDLADAKTGKKTLHLKIRASCMIF
;
A
#
# COMPACT_ATOMS: atom_id res chain seq x y z
N MET A 1 9.74 22.63 3.67
CA MET A 1 8.98 21.53 3.08
C MET A 1 9.72 21.02 1.85
N ALA A 2 10.05 19.74 1.76
CA ALA A 2 10.61 19.18 0.54
C ALA A 2 9.57 19.38 -0.59
N LYS A 3 10.02 19.89 -1.74
CA LYS A 3 9.13 20.13 -2.89
C LYS A 3 8.51 18.80 -3.34
N MET A 4 7.21 18.64 -3.17
CA MET A 4 6.50 17.46 -3.70
C MET A 4 6.61 17.46 -5.22
N ARG A 5 6.88 16.29 -5.81
CA ARG A 5 6.96 16.10 -7.26
C ARG A 5 5.60 15.68 -7.78
N ILE A 6 4.69 16.64 -7.81
CA ILE A 6 3.29 16.53 -8.24
C ILE A 6 3.00 17.56 -9.32
N SER A 7 2.05 17.27 -10.20
CA SER A 7 1.62 18.19 -11.24
C SER A 7 0.91 19.42 -10.66
N PRO A 8 0.77 20.51 -11.44
CA PRO A 8 -0.06 21.64 -11.06
C PRO A 8 -1.53 21.24 -10.84
N GLU A 9 -2.02 20.24 -11.57
CA GLU A 9 -3.37 19.72 -11.45
C GLU A 9 -3.57 19.05 -10.08
N LEU A 10 -2.73 18.07 -9.73
CA LEU A 10 -2.79 17.39 -8.43
C LEU A 10 -2.59 18.39 -7.30
N LYS A 11 -1.66 19.34 -7.45
CA LYS A 11 -1.45 20.40 -6.47
C LYS A 11 -2.73 21.20 -6.20
N LYS A 12 -3.50 21.54 -7.24
CA LYS A 12 -4.77 22.27 -7.11
C LYS A 12 -5.85 21.41 -6.41
N LEU A 13 -5.87 20.09 -6.65
CA LEU A 13 -6.82 19.19 -5.98
C LEU A 13 -6.58 19.13 -4.46
N ILE A 14 -5.33 19.22 -4.02
CA ILE A 14 -4.96 19.04 -2.61
C ILE A 14 -4.69 20.37 -1.86
N GLU A 15 -4.72 21.51 -2.50
CA GLU A 15 -4.33 22.79 -1.90
C GLU A 15 -5.17 23.22 -0.68
N LYS A 16 -6.42 22.75 -0.60
CA LYS A 16 -7.34 23.03 0.52
C LYS A 16 -7.09 22.13 1.75
N TYR A 17 -6.26 21.11 1.63
CA TYR A 17 -5.99 20.14 2.70
C TYR A 17 -4.70 20.49 3.44
N ARG A 18 -4.71 20.24 4.74
CA ARG A 18 -3.50 20.26 5.57
C ARG A 18 -2.75 18.95 5.40
N CYS A 19 -1.57 19.02 4.83
CA CYS A 19 -0.75 17.83 4.56
C CYS A 19 0.06 17.44 5.81
N VAL A 20 -0.11 16.19 6.26
CA VAL A 20 0.62 15.58 7.37
C VAL A 20 1.34 14.35 6.84
N LYS A 21 2.66 14.27 7.04
CA LYS A 21 3.42 13.08 6.63
C LYS A 21 3.07 11.90 7.52
N ASP A 22 2.70 10.80 6.91
CA ASP A 22 2.54 9.52 7.58
C ASP A 22 3.90 8.79 7.62
N THR A 23 4.26 8.25 8.77
CA THR A 23 5.56 7.57 9.01
C THR A 23 5.41 6.12 9.45
N GLU A 24 4.21 5.58 9.52
CA GLU A 24 3.95 4.21 9.98
C GLU A 24 4.28 3.13 8.94
N GLY A 25 4.31 3.50 7.67
CA GLY A 25 4.57 2.55 6.58
C GLY A 25 6.03 2.09 6.49
N MET A 26 6.23 0.81 6.25
CA MET A 26 7.56 0.20 6.01
C MET A 26 7.93 0.11 4.52
N SER A 27 7.09 0.62 3.62
CA SER A 27 7.34 0.64 2.18
C SER A 27 8.21 1.85 1.78
N PRO A 28 8.88 1.82 0.61
CA PRO A 28 9.60 2.98 0.09
C PRO A 28 8.69 4.13 -0.35
N ALA A 29 7.38 3.95 -0.32
CA ALA A 29 6.41 4.98 -0.64
C ALA A 29 6.41 6.10 0.41
N LYS A 30 6.23 7.33 -0.05
CA LYS A 30 5.93 8.47 0.81
C LYS A 30 4.43 8.59 0.92
N VAL A 31 3.90 8.54 2.14
CA VAL A 31 2.48 8.67 2.41
C VAL A 31 2.21 9.97 3.14
N TYR A 32 1.15 10.66 2.73
CA TYR A 32 0.68 11.89 3.35
C TYR A 32 -0.82 11.80 3.59
N LYS A 33 -1.23 12.01 4.84
CA LYS A 33 -2.62 12.25 5.20
C LYS A 33 -2.94 13.71 4.88
N LEU A 34 -3.98 13.91 4.11
CA LEU A 34 -4.50 15.21 3.71
C LEU A 34 -5.77 15.48 4.53
N VAL A 35 -5.63 16.30 5.56
CA VAL A 35 -6.69 16.58 6.52
C VAL A 35 -7.53 17.75 6.00
N GLY A 36 -8.80 17.49 5.71
CA GLY A 36 -9.79 18.48 5.27
C GLY A 36 -10.86 18.75 6.34
N GLU A 37 -11.76 19.67 6.06
CA GLU A 37 -12.86 20.03 6.96
C GLU A 37 -13.95 18.96 7.02
N ASN A 38 -14.27 18.33 5.90
CA ASN A 38 -15.37 17.38 5.76
C ASN A 38 -14.90 15.94 5.48
N GLU A 39 -13.70 15.79 4.97
CA GLU A 39 -13.13 14.49 4.58
C GLU A 39 -11.62 14.54 4.68
N ASN A 40 -11.01 13.38 4.89
CA ASN A 40 -9.58 13.19 4.76
C ASN A 40 -9.27 12.41 3.49
N LEU A 41 -8.11 12.68 2.91
CA LEU A 41 -7.59 11.94 1.76
C LEU A 41 -6.18 11.43 2.08
N TYR A 42 -5.70 10.51 1.27
CA TYR A 42 -4.31 10.04 1.32
C TYR A 42 -3.65 10.25 -0.04
N LEU A 43 -2.46 10.82 -0.01
CA LEU A 43 -1.57 10.91 -1.15
C LEU A 43 -0.40 9.96 -0.94
N LYS A 44 -0.29 8.95 -1.80
CA LYS A 44 0.81 7.98 -1.78
C LYS A 44 1.69 8.18 -3.01
N MET A 45 2.99 8.24 -2.80
CA MET A 45 3.95 8.59 -3.85
C MET A 45 5.09 7.59 -3.87
N THR A 46 5.44 7.05 -5.04
CA THR A 46 6.63 6.21 -5.25
C THR A 46 7.52 6.73 -6.36
N ASP A 47 8.82 6.56 -6.20
CA ASP A 47 9.81 6.83 -7.24
C ASP A 47 9.56 5.89 -8.44
N SER A 48 9.65 6.40 -9.66
CA SER A 48 9.42 5.63 -10.90
C SER A 48 10.39 4.45 -11.08
N ARG A 49 11.49 4.41 -10.32
CA ARG A 49 12.39 3.23 -10.27
C ARG A 49 11.69 1.98 -9.73
N TYR A 50 10.60 2.13 -8.95
CA TYR A 50 9.79 1.02 -8.48
C TYR A 50 8.66 0.61 -9.44
N LYS A 51 8.63 1.20 -10.66
CA LYS A 51 7.60 0.91 -11.65
C LYS A 51 7.53 -0.58 -11.96
N GLY A 52 6.31 -1.12 -11.88
CA GLY A 52 6.03 -2.53 -12.15
C GLY A 52 6.34 -3.49 -11.00
N THR A 53 6.92 -3.01 -9.90
CA THR A 53 7.12 -3.82 -8.68
C THR A 53 5.89 -3.77 -7.78
N THR A 54 5.89 -4.57 -6.71
CA THR A 54 4.84 -4.52 -5.68
C THR A 54 4.84 -3.22 -4.87
N TYR A 55 5.87 -2.39 -5.01
CA TYR A 55 5.96 -1.06 -4.39
C TYR A 55 5.40 0.07 -5.27
N ASP A 56 5.05 -0.22 -6.54
CA ASP A 56 4.47 0.79 -7.43
C ASP A 56 3.03 1.11 -7.01
N VAL A 57 2.74 2.38 -6.72
CA VAL A 57 1.39 2.82 -6.38
C VAL A 57 0.40 2.70 -7.56
N GLU A 58 0.87 2.55 -8.79
CA GLU A 58 0.00 2.22 -9.92
C GLU A 58 -0.61 0.83 -9.77
N ARG A 59 0.20 -0.15 -9.34
CA ARG A 59 -0.31 -1.50 -9.05
C ARG A 59 -1.33 -1.47 -7.91
N GLU A 60 -1.10 -0.66 -6.89
CA GLU A 60 -2.05 -0.46 -5.79
C GLU A 60 -3.36 0.16 -6.30
N LYS A 61 -3.28 1.19 -7.17
CA LYS A 61 -4.44 1.78 -7.85
C LYS A 61 -5.22 0.72 -8.64
N ASP A 62 -4.55 -0.07 -9.46
CA ASP A 62 -5.21 -1.09 -10.29
C ASP A 62 -5.91 -2.16 -9.43
N MET A 63 -5.28 -2.56 -8.32
CA MET A 63 -5.90 -3.48 -7.37
C MET A 63 -7.11 -2.88 -6.68
N MET A 64 -7.07 -1.60 -6.27
CA MET A 64 -8.23 -0.92 -5.69
C MET A 64 -9.40 -0.86 -6.68
N LEU A 65 -9.14 -0.50 -7.95
CA LEU A 65 -10.16 -0.46 -8.99
C LEU A 65 -10.75 -1.85 -9.27
N TRP A 66 -9.92 -2.90 -9.26
CA TRP A 66 -10.37 -4.28 -9.44
C TRP A 66 -11.20 -4.78 -8.25
N LEU A 67 -10.87 -4.32 -7.03
CA LEU A 67 -11.58 -4.69 -5.79
C LEU A 67 -12.84 -3.86 -5.53
N GLU A 68 -13.03 -2.76 -6.28
CA GLU A 68 -14.22 -1.92 -6.13
C GLU A 68 -15.49 -2.73 -6.33
N GLY A 69 -16.41 -2.64 -5.37
CA GLY A 69 -17.63 -3.44 -5.33
C GLY A 69 -17.46 -4.90 -4.89
N LYS A 70 -16.23 -5.40 -4.76
CA LYS A 70 -15.91 -6.74 -4.21
C LYS A 70 -15.52 -6.64 -2.73
N LEU A 71 -14.80 -5.59 -2.34
CA LEU A 71 -14.37 -5.30 -0.97
C LEU A 71 -14.52 -3.81 -0.64
N PRO A 72 -14.61 -3.45 0.65
CA PRO A 72 -14.51 -2.07 1.10
C PRO A 72 -13.07 -1.58 0.95
N VAL A 73 -12.76 -0.93 -0.16
CA VAL A 73 -11.45 -0.35 -0.45
C VAL A 73 -11.56 1.16 -0.61
N PRO A 74 -10.48 1.93 -0.35
CA PRO A 74 -10.45 3.35 -0.63
C PRO A 74 -10.78 3.64 -2.11
N LYS A 75 -11.47 4.76 -2.36
CA LYS A 75 -11.76 5.21 -3.73
C LYS A 75 -10.52 5.84 -4.34
N VAL A 76 -10.17 5.45 -5.56
CA VAL A 76 -9.16 6.13 -6.37
C VAL A 76 -9.73 7.46 -6.87
N LEU A 77 -9.12 8.57 -6.49
CA LEU A 77 -9.58 9.91 -6.85
C LEU A 77 -8.76 10.53 -7.99
N HIS A 78 -7.45 10.28 -7.99
CA HIS A 78 -6.55 10.74 -9.04
C HIS A 78 -5.29 9.87 -9.07
N PHE A 79 -4.77 9.64 -10.26
CA PHE A 79 -3.46 9.02 -10.45
C PHE A 79 -2.71 9.76 -11.54
N GLU A 80 -1.42 10.01 -11.30
CA GLU A 80 -0.55 10.62 -12.29
C GLU A 80 0.88 10.08 -12.17
N ARG A 81 1.62 10.21 -13.28
CA ARG A 81 3.08 10.12 -13.30
C ARG A 81 3.65 11.50 -13.60
N HIS A 82 4.43 12.03 -12.69
CA HIS A 82 4.99 13.36 -12.82
C HIS A 82 6.40 13.45 -12.24
N ASP A 83 7.34 14.06 -12.96
CA ASP A 83 8.72 14.34 -12.53
C ASP A 83 9.42 13.12 -11.89
N GLY A 84 9.28 11.93 -12.53
CA GLY A 84 9.89 10.67 -12.07
C GLY A 84 9.21 10.05 -10.84
N TRP A 85 7.96 10.43 -10.55
CA TRP A 85 7.15 9.87 -9.45
C TRP A 85 5.80 9.39 -9.96
N SER A 86 5.32 8.29 -9.38
CA SER A 86 3.93 7.84 -9.46
C SER A 86 3.20 8.35 -8.23
N ASN A 87 2.09 9.06 -8.43
CA ASN A 87 1.31 9.73 -7.39
C ASN A 87 -0.13 9.21 -7.42
N LEU A 88 -0.60 8.66 -6.31
CA LEU A 88 -1.95 8.13 -6.13
C LEU A 88 -2.66 8.94 -5.04
N LEU A 89 -3.76 9.60 -5.40
CA LEU A 89 -4.68 10.25 -4.48
C LEU A 89 -5.91 9.35 -4.28
N MET A 90 -6.22 9.06 -3.03
CA MET A 90 -7.33 8.17 -2.66
C MET A 90 -8.08 8.70 -1.44
N SER A 91 -9.32 8.22 -1.24
CA SER A 91 -10.09 8.50 -0.03
C SER A 91 -9.44 7.87 1.20
N GLU A 92 -9.78 8.38 2.38
CA GLU A 92 -9.57 7.63 3.62
C GLU A 92 -10.43 6.36 3.61
N ALA A 93 -9.92 5.26 4.15
CA ALA A 93 -10.73 4.08 4.42
C ALA A 93 -11.60 4.33 5.64
N ASP A 94 -12.85 3.88 5.60
CA ASP A 94 -13.72 3.92 6.79
C ASP A 94 -13.21 2.91 7.83
N GLY A 95 -13.15 3.34 9.09
CA GLY A 95 -12.74 2.50 10.19
C GLY A 95 -11.64 3.11 11.06
N VAL A 96 -11.16 2.32 12.00
CA VAL A 96 -10.06 2.66 12.91
C VAL A 96 -8.94 1.64 12.76
N LEU A 97 -7.71 2.04 13.07
CA LEU A 97 -6.57 1.13 13.05
C LEU A 97 -6.71 0.11 14.19
N CYS A 98 -6.49 -1.17 13.87
CA CYS A 98 -6.51 -2.23 14.91
C CYS A 98 -5.49 -1.96 16.04
N SER A 99 -4.38 -1.26 15.75
CA SER A 99 -3.41 -0.86 16.76
C SER A 99 -3.97 0.18 17.73
N GLU A 100 -4.81 1.12 17.27
CA GLU A 100 -5.46 2.13 18.11
C GLU A 100 -6.58 1.49 18.97
N GLU A 101 -7.38 0.59 18.39
CA GLU A 101 -8.40 -0.16 19.12
C GLU A 101 -7.82 -1.12 20.17
N TYR A 102 -6.59 -1.61 19.97
CA TYR A 102 -5.94 -2.51 20.92
C TYR A 102 -5.55 -1.78 22.23
N GLU A 103 -5.30 -0.47 22.17
CA GLU A 103 -5.01 0.35 23.35
C GLU A 103 -6.26 0.64 24.19
N ASP A 104 -7.47 0.54 23.61
CA ASP A 104 -8.76 0.87 24.23
C ASP A 104 -9.57 -0.34 24.78
N GLU A 105 -8.92 -1.37 25.34
CA GLU A 105 -9.54 -2.50 26.06
C GLU A 105 -10.43 -3.47 25.24
N GLN A 106 -10.33 -3.52 23.94
CA GLN A 106 -11.00 -4.59 23.20
C GLN A 106 -10.24 -5.93 23.38
N SER A 107 -11.00 -7.01 23.60
CA SER A 107 -10.36 -8.31 23.87
C SER A 107 -9.56 -8.78 22.65
N PRO A 108 -8.37 -9.39 22.85
CA PRO A 108 -7.59 -9.98 21.77
C PRO A 108 -8.41 -10.95 20.90
N GLU A 109 -9.38 -11.63 21.50
CA GLU A 109 -10.28 -12.56 20.80
C GLU A 109 -11.09 -11.86 19.72
N LYS A 110 -11.64 -10.68 19.98
CA LYS A 110 -12.42 -9.91 19.01
C LYS A 110 -11.57 -9.48 17.81
N ILE A 111 -10.32 -9.09 18.06
CA ILE A 111 -9.38 -8.74 16.98
C ILE A 111 -9.07 -9.97 16.11
N ILE A 112 -8.85 -11.13 16.72
CA ILE A 112 -8.62 -12.40 16.00
C ILE A 112 -9.85 -12.78 15.16
N GLU A 113 -11.05 -12.61 15.69
CA GLU A 113 -12.31 -12.85 14.96
C GLU A 113 -12.42 -11.93 13.73
N LEU A 114 -12.14 -10.63 13.88
CA LEU A 114 -12.14 -9.67 12.78
C LEU A 114 -11.13 -10.04 11.70
N TYR A 115 -9.90 -10.43 12.08
CA TYR A 115 -8.92 -10.90 11.12
C TYR A 115 -9.37 -12.18 10.39
N ALA A 116 -9.99 -13.12 11.12
CA ALA A 116 -10.51 -14.36 10.51
C ALA A 116 -11.65 -14.07 9.52
N GLU A 117 -12.51 -13.11 9.83
CA GLU A 117 -13.57 -12.66 8.93
C GLU A 117 -12.99 -11.97 7.67
N CYS A 118 -12.02 -11.08 7.84
CA CYS A 118 -11.32 -10.45 6.72
C CYS A 118 -10.67 -11.49 5.79
N ILE A 119 -9.98 -12.49 6.35
CA ILE A 119 -9.35 -13.57 5.57
C ILE A 119 -10.41 -14.38 4.81
N ARG A 120 -11.53 -14.73 5.44
CA ARG A 120 -12.63 -15.45 4.74
C ARG A 120 -13.19 -14.61 3.60
N LEU A 121 -13.38 -13.31 3.82
CA LEU A 121 -13.87 -12.40 2.81
C LEU A 121 -12.90 -12.32 1.62
N PHE A 122 -11.60 -12.19 1.87
CA PHE A 122 -10.58 -12.22 0.82
C PHE A 122 -10.60 -13.54 0.03
N HIS A 123 -10.70 -14.67 0.72
CA HIS A 123 -10.72 -15.98 0.07
C HIS A 123 -12.02 -16.26 -0.72
N SER A 124 -13.09 -15.51 -0.50
CA SER A 124 -14.35 -15.64 -1.24
C SER A 124 -14.35 -14.92 -2.60
N ILE A 125 -13.33 -14.10 -2.87
CA ILE A 125 -13.26 -13.32 -4.12
C ILE A 125 -12.81 -14.23 -5.26
N ASP A 126 -13.56 -14.20 -6.37
CA ASP A 126 -13.09 -14.78 -7.62
C ASP A 126 -11.92 -13.95 -8.15
N ILE A 127 -10.77 -14.60 -8.30
CA ILE A 127 -9.52 -13.98 -8.76
C ILE A 127 -9.22 -14.25 -10.24
N SER A 128 -10.14 -14.87 -10.98
CA SER A 128 -9.94 -15.26 -12.38
C SER A 128 -9.62 -14.08 -13.31
N ASP A 129 -10.12 -12.89 -12.96
CA ASP A 129 -9.93 -11.62 -13.67
C ASP A 129 -8.95 -10.67 -12.95
N CYS A 130 -8.19 -11.17 -11.96
CA CYS A 130 -7.23 -10.35 -11.23
C CYS A 130 -6.12 -9.84 -12.18
N PRO A 131 -5.84 -8.52 -12.20
CA PRO A 131 -4.87 -7.95 -13.13
C PRO A 131 -3.42 -8.34 -12.84
N TYR A 132 -3.14 -8.93 -11.68
CA TYR A 132 -1.80 -9.28 -11.26
C TYR A 132 -1.69 -10.71 -10.75
N THR A 133 -0.55 -11.34 -11.04
CA THR A 133 -0.15 -12.61 -10.44
C THR A 133 0.88 -12.40 -9.34
N ASN A 134 0.92 -13.30 -8.38
CA ASN A 134 1.94 -13.32 -7.32
C ASN A 134 2.64 -14.69 -7.29
N SER A 135 2.92 -15.26 -8.46
CA SER A 135 3.66 -16.53 -8.60
C SER A 135 5.09 -16.40 -8.07
N LEU A 136 5.70 -17.54 -7.74
CA LEU A 136 7.10 -17.57 -7.30
C LEU A 136 8.02 -16.93 -8.34
N ASP A 137 7.84 -17.25 -9.62
CA ASP A 137 8.65 -16.71 -10.71
C ASP A 137 8.54 -15.19 -10.80
N SER A 138 7.33 -14.63 -10.68
CA SER A 138 7.14 -13.18 -10.68
C SER A 138 7.81 -12.49 -9.48
N ARG A 139 7.80 -13.15 -8.32
CA ARG A 139 8.44 -12.64 -7.10
C ARG A 139 9.97 -12.70 -7.18
N LEU A 140 10.53 -13.76 -7.78
CA LEU A 140 11.96 -13.88 -8.00
C LEU A 140 12.45 -12.84 -9.03
N ALA A 141 11.73 -12.67 -10.13
CA ALA A 141 12.05 -11.64 -11.14
C ALA A 141 12.01 -10.22 -10.54
N GLU A 142 11.02 -9.91 -9.69
CA GLU A 142 10.96 -8.64 -8.98
C GLU A 142 12.14 -8.45 -8.02
N LEU A 143 12.52 -9.49 -7.28
CA LEU A 143 13.67 -9.45 -6.38
C LEU A 143 14.97 -9.18 -7.14
N ASP A 144 15.19 -9.88 -8.27
CA ASP A 144 16.35 -9.65 -9.14
C ASP A 144 16.39 -8.21 -9.67
N TYR A 145 15.24 -7.68 -10.08
CA TYR A 145 15.13 -6.29 -10.49
C TYR A 145 15.52 -5.32 -9.36
N LEU A 146 14.98 -5.51 -8.17
CA LEU A 146 15.25 -4.64 -7.01
C LEU A 146 16.74 -4.68 -6.62
N LEU A 147 17.36 -5.86 -6.64
CA LEU A 147 18.78 -6.03 -6.33
C LEU A 147 19.69 -5.38 -7.37
N ASN A 148 19.38 -5.58 -8.65
CA ASN A 148 20.19 -5.05 -9.75
C ASN A 148 20.09 -3.52 -9.92
N ASN A 149 19.07 -2.90 -9.31
CA ASN A 149 18.87 -1.45 -9.35
C ASN A 149 19.15 -0.75 -8.01
N ASP A 150 19.78 -1.42 -7.05
CA ASP A 150 20.07 -0.91 -5.70
C ASP A 150 18.82 -0.39 -4.97
N LEU A 151 17.67 -1.04 -5.20
CA LEU A 151 16.37 -0.71 -4.59
C LEU A 151 16.05 -1.58 -3.37
N ALA A 152 16.83 -2.63 -3.13
CA ALA A 152 16.75 -3.48 -1.96
C ALA A 152 18.07 -3.43 -1.18
N ASP A 153 18.01 -3.28 0.15
CA ASP A 153 19.18 -3.39 0.99
C ASP A 153 19.62 -4.86 1.12
N ALA A 154 20.64 -5.24 0.36
CA ALA A 154 21.20 -6.59 0.38
C ALA A 154 21.74 -7.00 1.77
N LYS A 155 22.11 -6.05 2.64
CA LYS A 155 22.58 -6.33 4.01
C LYS A 155 21.43 -6.69 4.93
N THR A 156 20.32 -6.01 4.82
CA THR A 156 19.08 -6.32 5.55
C THR A 156 18.41 -7.56 4.96
N GLY A 157 18.44 -7.76 3.64
CA GLY A 157 17.90 -8.91 2.94
C GLY A 157 18.52 -10.25 3.39
N LYS A 158 19.81 -10.31 3.64
CA LYS A 158 20.46 -11.55 4.15
C LYS A 158 19.93 -12.00 5.51
N LYS A 159 19.63 -11.08 6.43
CA LYS A 159 19.04 -11.43 7.74
C LYS A 159 17.55 -11.77 7.62
N THR A 160 16.80 -11.06 6.77
CA THR A 160 15.36 -11.27 6.59
C THR A 160 15.07 -12.53 5.77
N LEU A 161 15.92 -12.89 4.81
CA LEU A 161 15.75 -14.12 4.02
C LEU A 161 15.85 -15.36 4.90
N HIS A 162 16.80 -15.41 5.83
CA HIS A 162 16.90 -16.50 6.81
C HIS A 162 15.68 -16.63 7.74
N LEU A 163 15.07 -15.51 8.11
CA LEU A 163 13.86 -15.50 8.93
C LEU A 163 12.60 -15.89 8.12
N LYS A 164 12.48 -15.44 6.87
CA LYS A 164 11.33 -15.77 5.99
C LYS A 164 11.34 -17.23 5.53
N ILE A 165 12.51 -17.82 5.27
CA ILE A 165 12.59 -19.26 4.94
C ILE A 165 12.15 -20.11 6.12
N ARG A 166 12.50 -19.74 7.37
CA ARG A 166 12.02 -20.45 8.57
C ARG A 166 10.52 -20.26 8.82
N ALA A 167 9.97 -19.08 8.54
CA ALA A 167 8.52 -18.82 8.69
C ALA A 167 7.68 -19.50 7.60
N SER A 168 8.17 -19.55 6.35
CA SER A 168 7.46 -20.22 5.25
C SER A 168 7.44 -21.76 5.39
N CYS A 169 8.39 -22.35 6.13
CA CYS A 169 8.36 -23.78 6.44
C CYS A 169 7.44 -24.16 7.61
N MET A 170 6.83 -23.18 8.29
CA MET A 170 5.88 -23.42 9.40
C MET A 170 4.41 -23.21 9.03
N ILE A 171 4.11 -22.90 7.76
CA ILE A 171 2.73 -22.77 7.28
C ILE A 171 2.51 -23.81 6.18
N PHE A 172 2.31 -25.04 6.62
CA PHE A 172 1.58 -26.11 5.94
C PHE A 172 0.65 -26.75 6.96
#